data_b0093554c3ba3b6b65e575ff0f6c1410
#
_entry.id   b0093554c3ba3b6b65e575ff0f6c1410
#
_cell.length_a   1.000
_cell.length_b   1.000
_cell.length_c   1.000
_cell.angle_alpha   90.00
_cell.angle_beta   90.00
_cell.angle_gamma   90.00
#
_symmetry.space_group_name_H-M   'P 1'
#
loop_
_entity.id
_entity.type
_entity.pdbx_description
1 polymer ?
#
loop_
_entity_poly.entity_id
_entity_poly.type
_entity_poly.pdbx_seq_one_letter_code
_entity_poly.pdbx_strand_id
1 'polypeptide(L)'
;LKLDIPCNVVDIILDMQPLWIPRANEYPFFTMGRCAYIDGNTDIYYKDSARLNVILLKKLNFFYENVLDGLRFLLGEPVKLAHDLAIPGFHIFQSDPAFLATSGGLQGSNPWHKDCPHTTLELGGTDPHSFTLPIQLPSSGAGLDYIDDLQQKKYFAYEKNNLMMIDVSLIHRISRLREYIPGEYRITLQGHLIRRGKTLEAFF
;
A
#
# COMPACT_ATOMS: atom_id res chain seq x y z
N LEU A 1 8.96 12.02 -3.16
CA LEU A 1 10.38 11.72 -3.25
C LEU A 1 10.62 10.58 -4.24
N LYS A 2 11.40 10.82 -5.27
CA LYS A 2 11.79 9.77 -6.23
C LYS A 2 12.84 8.86 -5.59
N LEU A 3 12.54 7.55 -5.53
CA LEU A 3 13.48 6.53 -5.05
C LEU A 3 14.17 5.83 -6.23
N ASP A 4 15.40 5.41 -6.02
CA ASP A 4 16.12 4.54 -6.97
C ASP A 4 15.79 3.07 -6.67
N ILE A 5 14.70 2.58 -7.26
CA ILE A 5 14.22 1.22 -7.08
C ILE A 5 14.83 0.32 -8.16
N PRO A 6 15.55 -0.75 -7.78
CA PRO A 6 16.11 -1.70 -8.73
C PRO A 6 15.07 -2.27 -9.70
N CYS A 7 15.42 -2.39 -10.98
CA CYS A 7 14.49 -2.81 -12.03
C CYS A 7 13.89 -4.22 -11.82
N ASN A 8 14.60 -5.10 -11.12
CA ASN A 8 14.17 -6.48 -10.85
C ASN A 8 13.16 -6.61 -9.68
N VAL A 9 12.79 -5.53 -8.99
CA VAL A 9 11.82 -5.59 -7.88
C VAL A 9 10.47 -6.11 -8.36
N VAL A 10 10.01 -5.68 -9.54
CA VAL A 10 8.75 -6.17 -10.11
C VAL A 10 8.80 -7.66 -10.36
N ASP A 11 9.89 -8.17 -10.96
CA ASP A 11 10.05 -9.59 -11.24
C ASP A 11 10.05 -10.42 -9.95
N ILE A 12 10.75 -9.95 -8.90
CA ILE A 12 10.74 -10.60 -7.58
C ILE A 12 9.31 -10.67 -7.02
N ILE A 13 8.53 -9.59 -7.12
CA ILE A 13 7.15 -9.56 -6.64
C ILE A 13 6.27 -10.54 -7.44
N LEU A 14 6.44 -10.61 -8.76
CA LEU A 14 5.71 -11.54 -9.62
C LEU A 14 6.08 -13.00 -9.32
N ASP A 15 7.36 -13.32 -9.11
CA ASP A 15 7.85 -14.65 -8.71
C ASP A 15 7.29 -15.09 -7.35
N MET A 16 6.89 -14.13 -6.50
CA MET A 16 6.27 -14.38 -5.22
C MET A 16 4.73 -14.53 -5.30
N GLN A 17 4.15 -14.69 -6.49
CA GLN A 17 2.71 -14.89 -6.68
C GLN A 17 2.07 -15.94 -5.77
N PRO A 18 2.71 -17.08 -5.44
CA PRO A 18 2.17 -18.05 -4.49
C PRO A 18 1.90 -17.51 -3.07
N LEU A 19 2.45 -16.33 -2.74
CA LEU A 19 2.22 -15.65 -1.45
C LEU A 19 1.15 -14.55 -1.54
N TRP A 20 0.59 -14.30 -2.71
CA TRP A 20 -0.45 -13.29 -2.88
C TRP A 20 -1.75 -13.77 -2.25
N ILE A 21 -2.34 -12.92 -1.45
CA ILE A 21 -3.59 -13.18 -0.74
C ILE A 21 -4.71 -12.56 -1.56
N PRO A 22 -5.65 -13.35 -2.14
CA PRO A 22 -6.78 -12.80 -2.87
C PRO A 22 -7.69 -12.02 -1.92
N ARG A 23 -8.14 -10.85 -2.37
CA ARG A 23 -8.95 -9.93 -1.57
C ARG A 23 -10.36 -9.75 -2.11
N ALA A 24 -10.60 -10.25 -3.31
CA ALA A 24 -11.90 -10.24 -3.95
C ALA A 24 -12.10 -11.55 -4.71
N ASN A 25 -13.37 -12.01 -4.79
CA ASN A 25 -13.72 -13.21 -5.52
C ASN A 25 -13.96 -12.96 -7.01
N GLU A 26 -14.32 -11.72 -7.37
CA GLU A 26 -14.83 -11.39 -8.71
C GLU A 26 -13.80 -10.68 -9.59
N TYR A 27 -12.67 -10.26 -9.04
CA TYR A 27 -11.62 -9.55 -9.77
C TYR A 27 -10.25 -9.74 -9.12
N PRO A 28 -9.18 -9.63 -9.94
CA PRO A 28 -7.83 -9.96 -9.52
C PRO A 28 -7.18 -8.83 -8.70
N PHE A 29 -7.65 -8.69 -7.46
CA PHE A 29 -7.04 -7.85 -6.42
C PHE A 29 -6.42 -8.73 -5.35
N PHE A 30 -5.16 -8.50 -5.08
CA PHE A 30 -4.36 -9.25 -4.11
C PHE A 30 -3.57 -8.30 -3.20
N THR A 31 -3.23 -8.81 -2.00
CA THR A 31 -2.16 -8.22 -1.19
C THR A 31 -1.03 -9.22 -1.04
N MET A 32 0.19 -8.73 -0.94
CA MET A 32 1.32 -9.51 -0.46
C MET A 32 1.80 -8.86 0.84
N GLY A 33 1.54 -9.55 1.94
CA GLY A 33 1.49 -9.04 3.31
C GLY A 33 0.06 -9.01 3.86
N ARG A 34 -0.09 -9.12 5.17
CA ARG A 34 -1.37 -8.90 5.86
C ARG A 34 -1.64 -7.41 5.97
N CYS A 35 -2.89 -7.04 5.87
CA CYS A 35 -3.32 -5.65 5.79
C CYS A 35 -4.32 -5.35 6.91
N ALA A 36 -3.96 -4.45 7.81
CA ALA A 36 -4.71 -4.16 9.02
C ALA A 36 -6.19 -3.83 8.76
N TYR A 37 -6.48 -3.00 7.77
CA TYR A 37 -7.86 -2.57 7.50
C TYR A 37 -8.72 -3.63 6.77
N ILE A 38 -8.11 -4.71 6.24
CA ILE A 38 -8.83 -5.84 5.64
C ILE A 38 -8.90 -7.03 6.62
N ASP A 39 -7.77 -7.36 7.25
CA ASP A 39 -7.64 -8.55 8.10
C ASP A 39 -8.09 -8.28 9.55
N GLY A 40 -8.15 -7.01 9.96
CA GLY A 40 -8.58 -6.59 11.28
C GLY A 40 -7.61 -7.00 12.40
N ASN A 41 -8.03 -6.76 13.63
CA ASN A 41 -7.29 -7.17 14.84
C ASN A 41 -7.58 -8.65 15.15
N THR A 42 -6.96 -9.56 14.39
CA THR A 42 -7.23 -11.00 14.45
C THR A 42 -5.96 -11.81 14.65
N ASP A 43 -6.10 -13.01 15.24
CA ASP A 43 -4.98 -13.96 15.35
C ASP A 43 -4.35 -14.29 14.01
N ILE A 44 -5.14 -14.34 12.93
CA ILE A 44 -4.65 -14.62 11.58
C ILE A 44 -3.75 -13.49 11.11
N TYR A 45 -4.12 -12.22 11.36
CA TYR A 45 -3.28 -11.08 11.03
C TYR A 45 -1.90 -11.23 11.66
N TYR A 46 -1.80 -11.47 12.96
CA TYR A 46 -0.51 -11.53 13.68
C TYR A 46 0.33 -12.75 13.30
N LYS A 47 -0.26 -13.95 13.26
CA LYS A 47 0.46 -15.18 12.94
C LYS A 47 1.03 -15.18 11.52
N ASP A 48 0.21 -14.78 10.56
CA ASP A 48 0.64 -14.74 9.16
C ASP A 48 1.60 -13.58 8.91
N SER A 49 1.42 -12.43 9.58
CA SER A 49 2.36 -11.32 9.49
C SER A 49 3.76 -11.73 9.90
N ALA A 50 3.91 -12.40 11.03
CA ALA A 50 5.21 -12.87 11.50
C ALA A 50 5.90 -13.77 10.45
N ARG A 51 5.16 -14.71 9.84
CA ARG A 51 5.68 -15.60 8.80
C ARG A 51 6.01 -14.85 7.51
N LEU A 52 5.11 -14.00 7.04
CA LEU A 52 5.28 -13.27 5.77
C LEU A 52 6.38 -12.23 5.86
N ASN A 53 6.52 -11.53 6.98
CA ASN A 53 7.59 -10.56 7.21
C ASN A 53 8.97 -11.19 6.99
N VAL A 54 9.21 -12.39 7.53
CA VAL A 54 10.48 -13.11 7.36
C VAL A 54 10.76 -13.36 5.87
N ILE A 55 9.75 -13.79 5.12
CA ILE A 55 9.89 -14.09 3.69
C ILE A 55 10.14 -12.81 2.90
N LEU A 56 9.35 -11.76 3.15
CA LEU A 56 9.47 -10.47 2.49
C LEU A 56 10.85 -9.84 2.74
N LEU A 57 11.31 -9.84 3.99
CA LEU A 57 12.64 -9.31 4.32
C LEU A 57 13.75 -10.14 3.70
N LYS A 58 13.63 -11.47 3.67
CA LYS A 58 14.63 -12.32 3.00
C LYS A 58 14.79 -12.01 1.50
N LYS A 59 13.70 -11.64 0.82
CA LYS A 59 13.68 -11.41 -0.63
C LYS A 59 13.88 -9.95 -1.02
N LEU A 60 13.42 -9.03 -0.19
CA LEU A 60 13.28 -7.60 -0.52
C LEU A 60 13.91 -6.67 0.53
N ASN A 61 14.85 -7.16 1.38
CA ASN A 61 15.45 -6.32 2.43
C ASN A 61 16.05 -5.02 1.86
N PHE A 62 16.80 -5.12 0.76
CA PHE A 62 17.38 -3.96 0.08
C PHE A 62 16.33 -2.92 -0.36
N PHE A 63 15.15 -3.39 -0.75
CA PHE A 63 14.02 -2.54 -1.13
C PHE A 63 13.43 -1.84 0.09
N TYR A 64 13.19 -2.59 1.19
CA TYR A 64 12.67 -2.01 2.43
C TYR A 64 13.63 -0.98 3.03
N GLU A 65 14.93 -1.23 3.02
CA GLU A 65 15.93 -0.24 3.49
C GLU A 65 15.86 1.05 2.68
N ASN A 66 15.77 0.95 1.35
CA ASN A 66 15.62 2.12 0.48
C ASN A 66 14.33 2.90 0.79
N VAL A 67 13.21 2.21 1.04
CA VAL A 67 11.95 2.84 1.43
C VAL A 67 12.07 3.53 2.79
N LEU A 68 12.67 2.87 3.78
CA LEU A 68 12.89 3.44 5.12
C LEU A 68 13.78 4.68 5.05
N ASP A 69 14.84 4.66 4.25
CA ASP A 69 15.71 5.83 4.05
C ASP A 69 14.95 6.99 3.40
N GLY A 70 14.07 6.68 2.42
CA GLY A 70 13.18 7.67 1.83
C GLY A 70 12.20 8.28 2.84
N LEU A 71 11.62 7.46 3.72
CA LEU A 71 10.72 7.92 4.80
C LEU A 71 11.47 8.77 5.84
N ARG A 72 12.68 8.34 6.25
CA ARG A 72 13.54 9.11 7.16
C ARG A 72 13.88 10.49 6.58
N PHE A 73 14.19 10.53 5.28
CA PHE A 73 14.46 11.79 4.58
C PHE A 73 13.24 12.72 4.54
N LEU A 74 12.06 12.20 4.20
CA LEU A 74 10.83 12.98 4.10
C LEU A 74 10.36 13.54 5.45
N LEU A 75 10.54 12.76 6.52
CA LEU A 75 10.05 13.09 7.85
C LEU A 75 11.09 13.79 8.72
N GLY A 76 12.37 13.70 8.37
CA GLY A 76 13.47 14.27 9.15
C GLY A 76 13.72 13.55 10.48
N GLU A 77 13.25 12.31 10.63
CA GLU A 77 13.31 11.56 11.89
C GLU A 77 13.47 10.04 11.71
N PRO A 78 13.82 9.30 12.78
CA PRO A 78 14.00 7.86 12.70
C PRO A 78 12.72 7.11 12.38
N VAL A 79 12.78 6.24 11.36
CA VAL A 79 11.72 5.30 10.98
C VAL A 79 12.29 3.90 10.95
N LYS A 80 11.54 2.93 11.46
CA LYS A 80 11.86 1.49 11.41
C LYS A 80 10.62 0.67 11.06
N LEU A 81 10.80 -0.59 10.68
CA LEU A 81 9.70 -1.52 10.56
C LEU A 81 9.15 -1.90 11.95
N ALA A 82 7.84 -2.02 12.06
CA ALA A 82 7.21 -2.57 13.26
C ALA A 82 7.61 -4.05 13.40
N HIS A 83 7.97 -4.49 14.60
CA HIS A 83 8.44 -5.84 14.84
C HIS A 83 7.31 -6.83 15.14
N ASP A 84 6.18 -6.33 15.60
CA ASP A 84 5.00 -7.06 16.08
C ASP A 84 3.79 -6.98 15.15
N LEU A 85 3.93 -6.27 14.02
CA LEU A 85 2.87 -6.05 13.03
C LEU A 85 3.32 -6.52 11.64
N ALA A 86 2.39 -6.57 10.69
CA ALA A 86 2.74 -6.72 9.28
C ALA A 86 3.61 -5.54 8.84
N ILE A 87 4.76 -5.80 8.22
CA ILE A 87 5.56 -4.74 7.59
C ILE A 87 4.84 -4.21 6.35
N PRO A 88 5.17 -2.99 5.86
CA PRO A 88 4.54 -2.43 4.65
C PRO A 88 4.42 -3.46 3.54
N GLY A 89 3.23 -3.60 2.97
CA GLY A 89 2.88 -4.67 2.04
C GLY A 89 2.49 -4.15 0.66
N PHE A 90 2.22 -5.07 -0.24
CA PHE A 90 1.92 -4.72 -1.62
C PHE A 90 0.44 -4.88 -1.91
N HIS A 91 -0.14 -3.88 -2.54
CA HIS A 91 -1.41 -3.97 -3.26
C HIS A 91 -1.11 -4.30 -4.72
N ILE A 92 -1.69 -5.38 -5.20
CA ILE A 92 -1.47 -5.91 -6.53
C ILE A 92 -2.81 -6.04 -7.24
N PHE A 93 -3.01 -5.24 -8.28
CA PHE A 93 -4.17 -5.31 -9.15
C PHE A 93 -3.69 -5.77 -10.53
N GLN A 94 -4.14 -6.92 -10.96
CA GLN A 94 -3.97 -7.33 -12.35
C GLN A 94 -5.05 -6.63 -13.18
N SER A 95 -4.69 -6.11 -14.34
CA SER A 95 -5.65 -5.40 -15.21
C SER A 95 -6.85 -6.28 -15.55
N ASP A 96 -8.05 -5.73 -15.36
CA ASP A 96 -9.33 -6.41 -15.59
C ASP A 96 -10.38 -5.40 -16.11
N PRO A 97 -11.26 -5.80 -17.03
CA PRO A 97 -12.34 -4.92 -17.53
C PRO A 97 -13.23 -4.33 -16.43
N ALA A 98 -13.42 -5.04 -15.32
CA ALA A 98 -14.19 -4.54 -14.18
C ALA A 98 -13.61 -3.22 -13.64
N PHE A 99 -12.30 -3.00 -13.73
CA PHE A 99 -11.64 -1.80 -13.25
C PHE A 99 -11.88 -0.53 -14.11
N LEU A 100 -12.48 -0.67 -15.28
CA LEU A 100 -12.94 0.46 -16.08
C LEU A 100 -14.21 1.09 -15.52
N ALA A 101 -15.09 0.24 -15.01
CA ALA A 101 -16.42 0.68 -14.53
C ALA A 101 -16.36 1.26 -13.12
N THR A 102 -15.40 0.82 -12.31
CA THR A 102 -15.36 1.11 -10.88
C THR A 102 -14.01 1.62 -10.42
N SER A 103 -14.00 2.53 -9.46
CA SER A 103 -12.78 2.93 -8.78
C SER A 103 -12.26 1.78 -7.93
N GLY A 104 -11.00 1.38 -8.17
CA GLY A 104 -10.37 0.27 -7.48
C GLY A 104 -10.95 -1.11 -7.79
N GLY A 105 -11.81 -1.21 -8.79
CA GLY A 105 -12.36 -2.46 -9.26
C GLY A 105 -13.49 -3.04 -8.42
N LEU A 106 -13.97 -2.30 -7.46
CA LEU A 106 -14.91 -2.84 -6.51
C LEU A 106 -16.20 -2.04 -6.54
N GLN A 107 -17.25 -2.54 -7.19
CA GLN A 107 -18.58 -2.03 -6.91
C GLN A 107 -18.83 -2.15 -5.40
N GLY A 108 -18.69 -1.04 -4.67
CA GLY A 108 -18.93 -0.97 -3.24
C GLY A 108 -17.77 -1.37 -2.32
N SER A 109 -16.63 -1.82 -2.80
CA SER A 109 -15.53 -2.28 -1.94
C SER A 109 -14.26 -1.42 -1.97
N ASN A 110 -14.24 -0.35 -2.76
CA ASN A 110 -13.30 0.74 -2.57
C ASN A 110 -14.07 2.06 -2.38
N PRO A 111 -14.81 2.18 -1.27
CA PRO A 111 -15.52 3.41 -0.94
C PRO A 111 -14.51 4.53 -0.71
N TRP A 112 -14.99 5.75 -0.73
CA TRP A 112 -14.27 6.88 -0.19
C TRP A 112 -13.97 6.61 1.28
N HIS A 113 -12.70 6.64 1.67
CA HIS A 113 -12.26 6.31 3.02
C HIS A 113 -11.12 7.21 3.48
N LYS A 114 -10.84 7.10 4.77
CA LYS A 114 -9.63 7.63 5.42
C LYS A 114 -8.82 6.46 5.92
N ASP A 115 -7.51 6.63 5.96
CA ASP A 115 -6.61 5.60 6.49
C ASP A 115 -6.58 5.64 8.02
N CYS A 116 -7.20 4.64 8.65
CA CYS A 116 -7.25 4.51 10.10
C CYS A 116 -6.81 3.12 10.62
N PRO A 117 -5.74 2.49 10.06
CA PRO A 117 -5.35 1.14 10.46
C PRO A 117 -4.87 1.05 11.91
N HIS A 118 -4.28 2.12 12.45
CA HIS A 118 -3.89 2.20 13.86
C HIS A 118 -5.09 2.07 14.80
N THR A 119 -6.26 2.60 14.41
CA THR A 119 -7.51 2.43 15.16
C THR A 119 -8.03 1.00 15.02
N THR A 120 -7.97 0.41 13.81
CA THR A 120 -8.40 -0.97 13.57
C THR A 120 -7.63 -1.99 14.40
N LEU A 121 -6.32 -1.77 14.58
CA LEU A 121 -5.45 -2.63 15.40
C LEU A 121 -5.39 -2.20 16.87
N GLU A 122 -6.13 -1.16 17.27
CA GLU A 122 -6.13 -0.62 18.65
C GLU A 122 -4.71 -0.25 19.13
N LEU A 123 -3.89 0.27 18.21
CA LEU A 123 -2.51 0.61 18.53
C LEU A 123 -2.45 1.86 19.40
N GLY A 124 -1.82 1.75 20.54
CA GLY A 124 -1.38 2.92 21.29
C GLY A 124 -0.28 3.66 20.52
N GLY A 125 -0.43 4.96 20.36
CA GLY A 125 0.56 5.78 19.65
C GLY A 125 -0.01 7.11 19.18
N THR A 126 0.85 7.95 18.64
CA THR A 126 0.51 9.29 18.13
C THR A 126 1.06 9.47 16.73
N ASP A 127 0.69 10.57 16.07
CA ASP A 127 1.29 11.01 14.83
C ASP A 127 1.15 9.97 13.69
N PRO A 128 -0.08 9.57 13.35
CA PRO A 128 -0.31 8.59 12.30
C PRO A 128 -0.06 9.21 10.92
N HIS A 129 0.62 8.45 10.05
CA HIS A 129 0.81 8.80 8.65
C HIS A 129 0.49 7.60 7.76
N SER A 130 0.18 7.87 6.49
CA SER A 130 0.11 6.87 5.44
C SER A 130 1.10 7.19 4.34
N PHE A 131 1.60 6.16 3.68
CA PHE A 131 2.46 6.35 2.51
C PHE A 131 2.17 5.31 1.44
N THR A 132 2.46 5.70 0.21
CA THR A 132 2.34 4.84 -0.96
C THR A 132 3.57 5.02 -1.86
N LEU A 133 4.08 3.91 -2.36
CA LEU A 133 5.14 3.88 -3.37
C LEU A 133 4.66 3.06 -4.57
N PRO A 134 4.30 3.71 -5.69
CA PRO A 134 3.97 3.00 -6.92
C PRO A 134 5.23 2.36 -7.53
N ILE A 135 5.19 1.04 -7.74
CA ILE A 135 6.32 0.25 -8.26
C ILE A 135 6.09 -0.12 -9.72
N GLN A 136 4.87 -0.52 -10.05
CA GLN A 136 4.39 -0.78 -11.40
C GLN A 136 3.04 -0.11 -11.58
N LEU A 137 2.85 0.54 -12.71
CA LEU A 137 1.60 1.22 -13.04
C LEU A 137 1.09 0.70 -14.38
N PRO A 138 -0.24 0.61 -14.56
CA PRO A 138 -0.84 0.38 -15.87
C PRO A 138 -0.62 1.62 -16.76
N SER A 139 -0.79 1.47 -18.06
CA SER A 139 -0.58 2.53 -19.05
C SER A 139 -1.47 3.75 -18.82
N SER A 140 -2.64 3.58 -18.18
CA SER A 140 -3.54 4.70 -17.92
C SER A 140 -4.42 4.51 -16.68
N GLY A 141 -4.68 5.60 -15.96
CA GLY A 141 -5.55 5.60 -14.78
C GLY A 141 -4.85 5.07 -13.52
N ALA A 142 -5.62 4.47 -12.62
CA ALA A 142 -5.17 3.80 -11.39
C ALA A 142 -4.30 4.65 -10.43
N GLY A 143 -4.45 5.98 -10.48
CA GLY A 143 -3.90 6.88 -9.48
C GLY A 143 -4.76 6.97 -8.23
N LEU A 144 -4.84 8.14 -7.64
CA LEU A 144 -5.64 8.43 -6.46
C LEU A 144 -6.73 9.44 -6.79
N ASP A 145 -8.00 9.09 -6.55
CA ASP A 145 -9.06 10.09 -6.43
C ASP A 145 -9.11 10.56 -4.97
N TYR A 146 -9.24 11.86 -4.74
CA TYR A 146 -9.35 12.42 -3.39
C TYR A 146 -10.35 13.58 -3.36
N ILE A 147 -10.78 13.94 -2.16
CA ILE A 147 -11.64 15.09 -1.90
C ILE A 147 -10.79 16.16 -1.25
N ASP A 148 -10.69 17.31 -1.90
CA ASP A 148 -9.91 18.45 -1.38
C ASP A 148 -10.66 19.24 -0.28
N ASP A 149 -10.01 20.23 0.31
CA ASP A 149 -10.58 21.07 1.38
C ASP A 149 -11.82 21.87 0.95
N LEU A 150 -11.99 22.06 -0.36
CA LEU A 150 -13.18 22.69 -0.95
C LEU A 150 -14.29 21.69 -1.28
N GLN A 151 -14.18 20.44 -0.79
CA GLN A 151 -15.10 19.33 -1.05
C GLN A 151 -15.22 18.97 -2.54
N GLN A 152 -14.19 19.25 -3.34
CA GLN A 152 -14.14 18.91 -4.75
C GLN A 152 -13.39 17.60 -4.96
N LYS A 153 -13.92 16.77 -5.86
CA LYS A 153 -13.23 15.55 -6.30
C LYS A 153 -12.07 15.92 -7.23
N LYS A 154 -10.90 15.44 -6.89
CA LYS A 154 -9.65 15.62 -7.65
C LYS A 154 -9.06 14.28 -7.98
N TYR A 155 -8.18 14.27 -8.97
CA TYR A 155 -7.38 13.12 -9.38
C TYR A 155 -5.90 13.45 -9.26
N PHE A 156 -5.16 12.54 -8.67
CA PHE A 156 -3.71 12.58 -8.59
C PHE A 156 -3.14 11.40 -9.37
N ALA A 157 -2.37 11.67 -10.43
CA ALA A 157 -1.68 10.65 -11.18
C ALA A 157 -0.47 10.14 -10.38
N TYR A 158 -0.37 8.83 -10.24
CA TYR A 158 0.82 8.22 -9.65
C TYR A 158 1.99 8.27 -10.63
N GLU A 159 3.17 8.41 -10.07
CA GLU A 159 4.44 8.28 -10.79
C GLU A 159 5.23 7.09 -10.24
N LYS A 160 5.72 6.24 -11.14
CA LYS A 160 6.52 5.07 -10.75
C LYS A 160 7.73 5.48 -9.90
N ASN A 161 7.96 4.77 -8.80
CA ASN A 161 9.03 4.96 -7.83
C ASN A 161 8.98 6.32 -7.09
N ASN A 162 7.86 7.00 -7.09
CA ASN A 162 7.69 8.24 -6.33
C ASN A 162 7.02 7.93 -4.98
N LEU A 163 7.81 7.92 -3.90
CA LEU A 163 7.32 7.75 -2.53
C LEU A 163 6.52 8.97 -2.11
N MET A 164 5.28 8.75 -1.70
CA MET A 164 4.35 9.80 -1.31
C MET A 164 3.85 9.56 0.11
N MET A 165 3.78 10.64 0.88
CA MET A 165 3.03 10.68 2.13
C MET A 165 1.59 11.10 1.83
N ILE A 166 0.64 10.48 2.49
CA ILE A 166 -0.79 10.78 2.37
C ILE A 166 -1.28 11.15 3.77
N ASP A 167 -1.96 12.27 3.86
CA ASP A 167 -2.62 12.68 5.10
C ASP A 167 -3.70 11.66 5.47
N VAL A 168 -3.64 11.10 6.65
CA VAL A 168 -4.62 10.10 7.13
C VAL A 168 -6.05 10.65 7.22
N SER A 169 -6.20 11.98 7.29
CA SER A 169 -7.50 12.65 7.28
C SER A 169 -8.08 12.82 5.88
N LEU A 170 -7.26 12.67 4.83
CA LEU A 170 -7.67 12.82 3.44
C LEU A 170 -8.68 11.75 3.05
N ILE A 171 -9.85 12.15 2.57
CA ILE A 171 -10.82 11.25 2.00
C ILE A 171 -10.38 10.89 0.59
N HIS A 172 -10.08 9.64 0.36
CA HIS A 172 -9.54 9.18 -0.92
C HIS A 172 -10.00 7.77 -1.30
N ARG A 173 -9.62 7.37 -2.50
CA ARG A 173 -9.75 5.99 -3.01
C ARG A 173 -8.85 5.78 -4.21
N ILE A 174 -8.60 4.53 -4.58
CA ILE A 174 -7.91 4.20 -5.83
C ILE A 174 -8.79 4.61 -7.02
N SER A 175 -8.23 5.35 -7.96
CA SER A 175 -8.92 5.73 -9.20
C SER A 175 -9.06 4.52 -10.13
N ARG A 176 -10.11 4.55 -10.97
CA ARG A 176 -10.35 3.53 -12.00
C ARG A 176 -9.26 3.51 -13.08
N LEU A 177 -9.15 2.39 -13.78
CA LEU A 177 -8.45 2.35 -15.06
C LEU A 177 -9.20 3.22 -16.09
N ARG A 178 -8.46 3.82 -17.00
CA ARG A 178 -9.05 4.51 -18.17
C ARG A 178 -9.13 3.61 -19.38
N GLU A 179 -8.23 2.62 -19.46
CA GLU A 179 -8.15 1.64 -20.52
C GLU A 179 -7.77 0.28 -19.94
N TYR A 180 -8.32 -0.78 -20.52
CA TYR A 180 -7.96 -2.15 -20.17
C TYR A 180 -6.93 -2.68 -21.17
N ILE A 181 -5.77 -3.05 -20.66
CA ILE A 181 -4.72 -3.73 -21.39
C ILE A 181 -4.40 -5.04 -20.69
N PRO A 182 -4.62 -6.21 -21.34
CA PRO A 182 -4.33 -7.51 -20.75
C PRO A 182 -2.86 -7.65 -20.32
N GLY A 183 -2.62 -8.24 -19.16
CA GLY A 183 -1.28 -8.49 -18.65
C GLY A 183 -0.62 -7.33 -17.92
N GLU A 184 -1.24 -6.15 -17.88
CA GLU A 184 -0.74 -5.06 -17.06
C GLU A 184 -1.06 -5.25 -15.57
N TYR A 185 -0.22 -4.68 -14.73
CA TYR A 185 -0.38 -4.67 -13.29
C TYR A 185 -0.29 -3.25 -12.74
N ARG A 186 -1.06 -3.00 -11.68
CA ARG A 186 -0.79 -1.94 -10.73
C ARG A 186 -0.21 -2.59 -9.47
N ILE A 187 1.04 -2.30 -9.15
CA ILE A 187 1.72 -2.76 -7.95
C ILE A 187 2.16 -1.53 -7.16
N THR A 188 1.67 -1.40 -5.94
CA THR A 188 2.07 -0.34 -5.02
C THR A 188 2.48 -0.95 -3.69
N LEU A 189 3.62 -0.53 -3.14
CA LEU A 189 3.85 -0.70 -1.72
C LEU A 189 2.97 0.30 -0.99
N GLN A 190 2.31 -0.14 0.05
CA GLN A 190 1.53 0.71 0.95
C GLN A 190 1.90 0.40 2.39
N GLY A 191 1.89 1.41 3.20
CA GLY A 191 2.12 1.26 4.62
C GLY A 191 1.65 2.48 5.40
N HIS A 192 1.64 2.29 6.69
CA HIS A 192 1.26 3.30 7.65
C HIS A 192 2.39 3.49 8.66
N LEU A 193 2.41 4.63 9.29
CA LEU A 193 3.36 4.95 10.36
C LEU A 193 2.57 5.30 11.62
N ILE A 194 3.09 4.90 12.73
CA ILE A 194 2.60 5.30 14.05
C ILE A 194 3.79 5.54 14.97
N ARG A 195 3.74 6.60 15.74
CA ARG A 195 4.79 6.91 16.71
C ARG A 195 4.59 6.06 17.98
N ARG A 196 5.56 5.21 18.25
CA ARG A 196 5.66 4.47 19.49
C ARG A 196 6.96 4.87 20.22
N GLY A 197 6.82 5.60 21.33
CA GLY A 197 7.95 6.20 22.02
C GLY A 197 8.65 7.28 21.18
N LYS A 198 9.94 7.09 20.87
CA LYS A 198 10.75 8.08 20.13
C LYS A 198 10.91 7.77 18.63
N THR A 199 10.24 6.75 18.13
CA THR A 199 10.45 6.26 16.75
C THR A 199 9.12 6.09 16.04
N LEU A 200 9.08 6.43 14.76
CA LEU A 200 7.99 6.04 13.87
C LEU A 200 8.18 4.59 13.44
N GLU A 201 7.12 3.80 13.55
CA GLU A 201 7.10 2.40 13.15
C GLU A 201 6.21 2.21 11.93
N ALA A 202 6.78 1.64 10.86
CA ALA A 202 6.09 1.36 9.61
C ALA A 202 5.44 -0.02 9.65
N PHE A 203 4.14 -0.08 9.28
CA PHE A 203 3.32 -1.29 9.27
C PHE A 203 2.28 -1.26 8.14
N PHE A 204 1.54 -2.37 7.96
CA PHE A 204 0.54 -2.51 6.88
C PHE A 204 -0.83 -2.93 7.36
#